data_a39a2e6bc687a30fb9e05531e4794ccd
#
_entry.id   a39a2e6bc687a30fb9e05531e4794ccd
#
_cell.length_a   1.000
_cell.length_b   1.000
_cell.length_c   1.000
_cell.angle_alpha   90.00
_cell.angle_beta   90.00
_cell.angle_gamma   90.00
#
_symmetry.space_group_name_H-M   'P 1'
#
loop_
_entity.id
_entity.type
_entity.pdbx_description
1 polymer ?
#
loop_
_entity_poly.entity_id
_entity_poly.type
_entity_poly.pdbx_seq_one_letter_code
_entity_poly.pdbx_strand_id
1 'polypeptide(L)'
;MLTLLHLLSAVALLVWGTHIVRTGVMRVFGARLRTVLSGSVEKKPLAFCAGIGVTALVQSSNATTMLVTSFVAQDLVALAPALVIVLGADVGTALMARILTFDLSWLSPLLIFIGVIFFLGRKQTRAGQLGRVGIGLGLILLALELIVQAVTPITQANGVQVIFASLTGDIMLDALIGAVFAIISYSSLAAVLLTATLTAAGAISFPVALCLVIGANLGSGLLAMLNNSAANAAARRVALGSLLFKLVGSLIILPFVHPLANLMDNLPLPKAELVIYFHVFYNLVRCLAMVPFAAPMARFCERLIRDEPELDARLKPKHLDTSALDTPALALANAARETLRMGDAMETMLEGLQKVMHGEP
;
A
#
# COMPACT_ATOMS: atom_id res chain seq x y z
N MET A 1 8.86 29.67 12.39
CA MET A 1 7.93 29.51 11.26
C MET A 1 8.62 28.95 10.03
N LEU A 2 9.74 29.50 9.57
CA LEU A 2 10.42 29.05 8.34
C LEU A 2 10.85 27.57 8.42
N THR A 3 11.41 27.13 9.54
CA THR A 3 11.85 25.75 9.77
C THR A 3 10.68 24.75 9.69
N LEU A 4 9.51 25.11 10.28
CA LEU A 4 8.31 24.29 10.18
C LEU A 4 7.82 24.18 8.72
N LEU A 5 7.88 25.30 7.98
CA LEU A 5 7.51 25.29 6.56
C LEU A 5 8.46 24.43 5.72
N HIS A 6 9.76 24.46 6.01
CA HIS A 6 10.75 23.58 5.38
C HIS A 6 10.46 22.10 5.68
N LEU A 7 10.13 21.76 6.94
CA LEU A 7 9.77 20.42 7.32
C LEU A 7 8.51 19.95 6.57
N LEU A 8 7.45 20.75 6.57
CA LEU A 8 6.21 20.43 5.86
C LEU A 8 6.44 20.23 4.36
N SER A 9 7.26 21.10 3.74
CA SER A 9 7.60 20.98 2.31
C SER A 9 8.42 19.72 2.02
N ALA A 10 9.36 19.36 2.90
CA ALA A 10 10.15 18.14 2.75
C ALA A 10 9.29 16.88 2.91
N VAL A 11 8.36 16.86 3.87
CA VAL A 11 7.38 15.77 4.04
C VAL A 11 6.46 15.67 2.81
N ALA A 12 5.97 16.78 2.30
CA ALA A 12 5.15 16.78 1.08
C ALA A 12 5.93 16.24 -0.13
N LEU A 13 7.22 16.58 -0.24
CA LEU A 13 8.11 16.07 -1.28
C LEU A 13 8.31 14.56 -1.17
N LEU A 14 8.47 14.02 0.04
CA LEU A 14 8.57 12.59 0.31
C LEU A 14 7.29 11.85 -0.16
N VAL A 15 6.13 12.34 0.25
CA VAL A 15 4.83 11.77 -0.13
C VAL A 15 4.62 11.83 -1.63
N TRP A 16 4.96 12.95 -2.25
CA TRP A 16 4.82 13.11 -3.70
C TRP A 16 5.80 12.26 -4.48
N GLY A 17 7.04 12.13 -4.02
CA GLY A 17 8.05 11.24 -4.59
C GLY A 17 7.57 9.78 -4.63
N THR A 18 7.02 9.27 -3.54
CA THR A 18 6.46 7.91 -3.49
C THR A 18 5.28 7.74 -4.46
N HIS A 19 4.41 8.76 -4.59
CA HIS A 19 3.31 8.74 -5.55
C HIS A 19 3.81 8.71 -7.01
N ILE A 20 4.83 9.49 -7.33
CA ILE A 20 5.43 9.54 -8.68
C ILE A 20 6.04 8.18 -9.06
N VAL A 21 6.80 7.56 -8.15
CA VAL A 21 7.38 6.22 -8.37
C VAL A 21 6.27 5.21 -8.66
N ARG A 22 5.27 5.13 -7.80
CA ARG A 22 4.13 4.22 -7.96
C ARG A 22 3.45 4.40 -9.33
N THR A 23 3.14 5.64 -9.70
CA THR A 23 2.47 5.94 -10.96
C THR A 23 3.33 5.55 -12.17
N GLY A 24 4.64 5.82 -12.13
CA GLY A 24 5.58 5.45 -13.19
C GLY A 24 5.69 3.94 -13.36
N VAL A 25 5.87 3.20 -12.26
CA VAL A 25 5.96 1.73 -12.25
C VAL A 25 4.67 1.10 -12.78
N MET A 26 3.51 1.56 -12.32
CA MET A 26 2.22 1.02 -12.77
C MET A 26 1.99 1.24 -14.27
N ARG A 27 2.42 2.36 -14.83
CA ARG A 27 2.32 2.62 -16.27
C ARG A 27 3.23 1.74 -17.11
N VAL A 28 4.43 1.41 -16.62
CA VAL A 28 5.40 0.57 -17.36
C VAL A 28 5.12 -0.90 -17.22
N PHE A 29 4.81 -1.37 -16.02
CA PHE A 29 4.78 -2.79 -15.65
C PHE A 29 3.39 -3.30 -15.27
N GLY A 30 2.36 -2.45 -15.18
CA GLY A 30 1.05 -2.80 -14.63
C GLY A 30 0.44 -4.08 -15.20
N ALA A 31 0.47 -4.28 -16.53
CA ALA A 31 -0.03 -5.50 -17.17
C ALA A 31 0.78 -6.74 -16.75
N ARG A 32 2.12 -6.65 -16.69
CA ARG A 32 2.98 -7.76 -16.27
C ARG A 32 2.78 -8.09 -14.79
N LEU A 33 2.63 -7.07 -13.94
CA LEU A 33 2.37 -7.25 -12.52
C LEU A 33 1.04 -8.00 -12.30
N ARG A 34 0.01 -7.68 -13.07
CA ARG A 34 -1.27 -8.41 -13.04
C ARG A 34 -1.08 -9.88 -13.39
N THR A 35 -0.36 -10.19 -14.48
CA THR A 35 -0.10 -11.57 -14.90
C THR A 35 0.68 -12.37 -13.85
N VAL A 36 1.69 -11.75 -13.22
CA VAL A 36 2.47 -12.40 -12.16
C VAL A 36 1.58 -12.72 -10.96
N LEU A 37 0.75 -11.78 -10.52
CA LEU A 37 -0.14 -11.99 -9.38
C LEU A 37 -1.19 -13.07 -9.67
N SER A 38 -1.89 -13.01 -10.80
CA SER A 38 -2.91 -14.00 -11.16
C SER A 38 -2.35 -15.39 -11.37
N GLY A 39 -1.13 -15.52 -11.92
CA GLY A 39 -0.46 -16.81 -12.12
C GLY A 39 0.16 -17.42 -10.85
N SER A 40 0.25 -16.66 -9.76
CA SER A 40 0.92 -17.12 -8.53
C SER A 40 0.02 -17.85 -7.53
N VAL A 41 -1.29 -17.90 -7.78
CA VAL A 41 -2.30 -18.31 -6.78
C VAL A 41 -2.33 -19.80 -6.44
N GLU A 42 -1.75 -20.67 -7.28
CA GLU A 42 -1.81 -22.12 -7.09
C GLU A 42 -1.04 -22.60 -5.84
N LYS A 43 0.04 -21.92 -5.48
CA LYS A 43 0.91 -22.30 -4.35
C LYS A 43 1.12 -21.12 -3.41
N LYS A 44 0.82 -21.31 -2.12
CA LYS A 44 0.99 -20.26 -1.08
C LYS A 44 2.37 -19.59 -1.09
N PRO A 45 3.52 -20.32 -1.16
CA PRO A 45 4.82 -19.68 -1.21
C PRO A 45 4.99 -18.78 -2.44
N LEU A 46 4.48 -19.21 -3.60
CA LEU A 46 4.58 -18.43 -4.82
C LEU A 46 3.72 -17.17 -4.75
N ALA A 47 2.50 -17.27 -4.22
CA ALA A 47 1.61 -16.14 -3.96
C ALA A 47 2.25 -15.12 -3.01
N PHE A 48 2.89 -15.59 -1.93
CA PHE A 48 3.60 -14.75 -0.98
C PHE A 48 4.79 -14.03 -1.63
N CYS A 49 5.64 -14.75 -2.36
CA CYS A 49 6.77 -14.17 -3.08
C CYS A 49 6.34 -13.19 -4.19
N ALA A 50 5.25 -13.49 -4.90
CA ALA A 50 4.68 -12.58 -5.88
C ALA A 50 4.21 -11.27 -5.23
N GLY A 51 3.56 -11.35 -4.07
CA GLY A 51 3.19 -10.18 -3.26
C GLY A 51 4.40 -9.33 -2.88
N ILE A 52 5.50 -9.96 -2.41
CA ILE A 52 6.76 -9.28 -2.10
C ILE A 52 7.29 -8.57 -3.34
N GLY A 53 7.49 -9.29 -4.44
CA GLY A 53 8.13 -8.77 -5.64
C GLY A 53 7.35 -7.64 -6.29
N VAL A 54 6.03 -7.80 -6.42
CA VAL A 54 5.16 -6.74 -6.98
C VAL A 54 5.19 -5.50 -6.10
N THR A 55 5.08 -5.67 -4.79
CA THR A 55 5.07 -4.51 -3.88
C THR A 55 6.43 -3.84 -3.79
N ALA A 56 7.53 -4.57 -3.85
CA ALA A 56 8.86 -3.97 -3.91
C ALA A 56 9.02 -3.08 -5.16
N LEU A 57 8.48 -3.50 -6.31
CA LEU A 57 8.50 -2.69 -7.53
C LEU A 57 7.56 -1.49 -7.45
N VAL A 58 6.33 -1.68 -6.97
CA VAL A 58 5.29 -0.62 -6.88
C VAL A 58 5.52 0.31 -5.69
N GLN A 59 6.31 -0.11 -4.70
CA GLN A 59 6.59 0.60 -3.43
C GLN A 59 5.33 0.91 -2.60
N SER A 60 4.27 0.13 -2.78
CA SER A 60 3.00 0.36 -2.11
C SER A 60 2.21 -0.93 -1.91
N SER A 61 2.13 -1.41 -0.67
CA SER A 61 1.26 -2.55 -0.31
C SER A 61 -0.21 -2.23 -0.57
N ASN A 62 -0.63 -0.97 -0.39
CA ASN A 62 -1.99 -0.56 -0.68
C ASN A 62 -2.33 -0.68 -2.18
N ALA A 63 -1.43 -0.25 -3.08
CA ALA A 63 -1.63 -0.41 -4.51
C ALA A 63 -1.67 -1.89 -4.93
N THR A 64 -0.81 -2.73 -4.37
CA THR A 64 -0.85 -4.19 -4.58
C THR A 64 -2.16 -4.79 -4.06
N THR A 65 -2.63 -4.36 -2.88
CA THR A 65 -3.91 -4.79 -2.32
C THR A 65 -5.07 -4.40 -3.24
N MET A 66 -5.09 -3.18 -3.80
CA MET A 66 -6.12 -2.76 -4.76
C MET A 66 -6.13 -3.60 -6.05
N LEU A 67 -4.95 -3.99 -6.55
CA LEU A 67 -4.87 -4.93 -7.67
C LEU A 67 -5.48 -6.29 -7.31
N VAL A 68 -5.11 -6.82 -6.16
CA VAL A 68 -5.60 -8.11 -5.67
C VAL A 68 -7.11 -8.07 -5.39
N THR A 69 -7.63 -6.99 -4.79
CA THR A 69 -9.08 -6.82 -4.57
C THR A 69 -9.85 -6.81 -5.89
N SER A 70 -9.29 -6.18 -6.94
CA SER A 70 -9.90 -6.18 -8.26
C SER A 70 -9.95 -7.58 -8.90
N PHE A 71 -8.95 -8.43 -8.63
CA PHE A 71 -8.94 -9.82 -9.12
C PHE A 71 -9.96 -10.70 -8.39
N VAL A 72 -10.08 -10.52 -7.08
CA VAL A 72 -11.10 -11.24 -6.30
C VAL A 72 -12.51 -10.78 -6.68
N ALA A 73 -12.69 -9.49 -6.94
CA ALA A 73 -13.96 -8.93 -7.41
C ALA A 73 -14.41 -9.45 -8.79
N GLN A 74 -13.47 -9.93 -9.60
CA GLN A 74 -13.69 -10.51 -10.93
C GLN A 74 -13.64 -12.05 -10.92
N ASP A 75 -13.62 -12.68 -9.76
CA ASP A 75 -13.51 -14.14 -9.56
C ASP A 75 -12.24 -14.77 -10.19
N LEU A 76 -11.21 -13.97 -10.47
CA LEU A 76 -9.94 -14.43 -11.02
C LEU A 76 -9.05 -15.06 -9.95
N VAL A 77 -9.21 -14.67 -8.70
CA VAL A 77 -8.43 -15.14 -7.55
C VAL A 77 -9.35 -15.35 -6.36
N ALA A 78 -9.27 -16.52 -5.75
CA ALA A 78 -10.02 -16.81 -4.53
C ALA A 78 -9.49 -15.98 -3.33
N LEU A 79 -10.35 -15.74 -2.33
CA LEU A 79 -10.04 -14.87 -1.19
C LEU A 79 -8.82 -15.33 -0.38
N ALA A 80 -8.67 -16.63 -0.12
CA ALA A 80 -7.56 -17.12 0.70
C ALA A 80 -6.17 -16.93 0.04
N PRO A 81 -5.91 -17.28 -1.25
CA PRO A 81 -4.69 -16.90 -1.96
C PRO A 81 -4.47 -15.38 -2.03
N ALA A 82 -5.53 -14.61 -2.24
CA ALA A 82 -5.46 -13.15 -2.24
C ALA A 82 -4.89 -12.59 -0.93
N LEU A 83 -5.32 -13.11 0.20
CA LEU A 83 -4.79 -12.73 1.51
C LEU A 83 -3.31 -13.11 1.67
N VAL A 84 -2.86 -14.23 1.10
CA VAL A 84 -1.42 -14.59 1.10
C VAL A 84 -0.59 -13.60 0.27
N ILE A 85 -1.09 -13.18 -0.90
CA ILE A 85 -0.43 -12.14 -1.70
C ILE A 85 -0.31 -10.83 -0.90
N VAL A 86 -1.37 -10.42 -0.21
CA VAL A 86 -1.38 -9.19 0.60
C VAL A 86 -0.41 -9.27 1.78
N LEU A 87 -0.29 -10.43 2.44
CA LEU A 87 0.75 -10.65 3.46
C LEU A 87 2.16 -10.48 2.86
N GLY A 88 2.41 -11.03 1.66
CA GLY A 88 3.66 -10.80 0.94
C GLY A 88 3.88 -9.32 0.60
N ALA A 89 2.83 -8.61 0.23
CA ALA A 89 2.89 -7.18 -0.08
C ALA A 89 3.39 -6.32 1.10
N ASP A 90 3.00 -6.65 2.33
CA ASP A 90 3.49 -5.95 3.51
C ASP A 90 5.00 -6.13 3.72
N VAL A 91 5.52 -7.35 3.48
CA VAL A 91 6.96 -7.62 3.52
C VAL A 91 7.69 -6.88 2.40
N GLY A 92 7.11 -6.81 1.19
CA GLY A 92 7.65 -6.06 0.06
C GLY A 92 7.85 -4.57 0.37
N THR A 93 6.89 -3.94 1.04
CA THR A 93 7.01 -2.54 1.50
C THR A 93 8.15 -2.40 2.52
N ALA A 94 8.26 -3.33 3.46
CA ALA A 94 9.30 -3.29 4.48
C ALA A 94 10.70 -3.43 3.88
N LEU A 95 10.89 -4.30 2.90
CA LEU A 95 12.16 -4.43 2.17
C LEU A 95 12.51 -3.15 1.40
N MET A 96 11.52 -2.48 0.81
CA MET A 96 11.76 -1.20 0.13
C MET A 96 12.16 -0.10 1.12
N ALA A 97 11.58 -0.06 2.32
CA ALA A 97 12.04 0.85 3.36
C ALA A 97 13.54 0.66 3.64
N ARG A 98 14.01 -0.59 3.72
CA ARG A 98 15.43 -0.88 3.93
C ARG A 98 16.31 -0.44 2.76
N ILE A 99 15.86 -0.66 1.52
CA ILE A 99 16.62 -0.24 0.33
C ILE A 99 16.74 1.29 0.27
N LEU A 100 15.69 2.03 0.57
CA LEU A 100 15.69 3.49 0.50
C LEU A 100 16.44 4.18 1.65
N THR A 101 16.79 3.45 2.71
CA THR A 101 17.57 3.98 3.84
C THR A 101 19.08 3.74 3.72
N PHE A 102 19.57 3.12 2.63
CA PHE A 102 20.99 3.17 2.32
C PHE A 102 21.42 4.62 2.04
N ASP A 103 22.63 4.98 2.45
CA ASP A 103 23.20 6.29 2.12
C ASP A 103 23.46 6.40 0.61
N LEU A 104 22.44 6.81 -0.09
CA LEU A 104 22.44 7.05 -1.53
C LEU A 104 22.19 8.52 -1.83
N SER A 105 22.53 9.43 -0.91
CA SER A 105 22.31 10.87 -1.03
C SER A 105 22.92 11.44 -2.31
N TRP A 106 24.14 11.01 -2.67
CA TRP A 106 24.82 11.38 -3.91
C TRP A 106 24.05 10.96 -5.18
N LEU A 107 23.22 9.94 -5.10
CA LEU A 107 22.45 9.42 -6.23
C LEU A 107 21.20 10.28 -6.52
N SER A 108 20.69 11.02 -5.52
CA SER A 108 19.51 11.86 -5.66
C SER A 108 19.58 12.84 -6.83
N PRO A 109 20.57 13.75 -6.91
CA PRO A 109 20.66 14.70 -8.02
C PRO A 109 20.84 14.01 -9.37
N LEU A 110 21.57 12.90 -9.42
CA LEU A 110 21.77 12.13 -10.65
C LEU A 110 20.45 11.52 -11.16
N LEU A 111 19.67 10.91 -10.26
CA LEU A 111 18.37 10.32 -10.61
C LEU A 111 17.37 11.39 -11.07
N ILE A 112 17.34 12.55 -10.44
CA ILE A 112 16.49 13.67 -10.86
C ILE A 112 16.92 14.15 -12.24
N PHE A 113 18.20 14.42 -12.44
CA PHE A 113 18.73 14.97 -13.69
C PHE A 113 18.45 14.05 -14.88
N ILE A 114 18.90 12.77 -14.77
CA ILE A 114 18.69 11.78 -15.82
C ILE A 114 17.19 11.53 -16.02
N GLY A 115 16.45 11.41 -14.92
CA GLY A 115 15.01 11.17 -14.93
C GLY A 115 14.25 12.28 -15.68
N VAL A 116 14.60 13.54 -15.46
CA VAL A 116 13.99 14.69 -16.16
C VAL A 116 14.27 14.65 -17.65
N ILE A 117 15.52 14.37 -18.07
CA ILE A 117 15.87 14.25 -19.48
C ILE A 117 15.02 13.18 -20.18
N PHE A 118 14.93 11.98 -19.60
CA PHE A 118 14.14 10.90 -20.17
C PHE A 118 12.64 11.22 -20.17
N PHE A 119 12.14 11.81 -19.07
CA PHE A 119 10.72 12.15 -18.96
C PHE A 119 10.31 13.24 -19.97
N LEU A 120 11.07 14.32 -20.08
CA LEU A 120 10.74 15.43 -21.00
C LEU A 120 10.93 15.02 -22.46
N GLY A 121 11.98 14.26 -22.77
CA GLY A 121 12.28 13.86 -24.14
C GLY A 121 11.32 12.79 -24.69
N ARG A 122 10.70 11.96 -23.83
CA ARG A 122 9.93 10.79 -24.26
C ARG A 122 8.71 10.48 -23.36
N LYS A 123 7.91 11.49 -23.03
CA LYS A 123 6.81 11.45 -22.02
C LYS A 123 5.88 10.23 -22.12
N GLN A 124 5.51 9.83 -23.33
CA GLN A 124 4.53 8.75 -23.57
C GLN A 124 5.18 7.37 -23.76
N THR A 125 6.51 7.28 -23.72
CA THR A 125 7.22 6.00 -23.89
C THR A 125 7.54 5.35 -22.54
N ARG A 126 7.85 4.04 -22.59
CA ARG A 126 8.35 3.31 -21.40
C ARG A 126 9.58 3.98 -20.79
N ALA A 127 10.50 4.47 -21.64
CA ALA A 127 11.70 5.17 -21.17
C ALA A 127 11.36 6.47 -20.43
N GLY A 128 10.39 7.26 -20.92
CA GLY A 128 9.92 8.46 -20.22
C GLY A 128 9.25 8.13 -18.87
N GLN A 129 8.47 7.06 -18.81
CA GLN A 129 7.87 6.65 -17.54
C GLN A 129 8.91 6.09 -16.53
N LEU A 130 9.96 5.40 -17.01
CA LEU A 130 11.11 5.04 -16.15
C LEU A 130 11.88 6.28 -15.70
N GLY A 131 12.02 7.31 -16.56
CA GLY A 131 12.52 8.62 -16.15
C GLY A 131 11.71 9.23 -15.00
N ARG A 132 10.38 9.11 -15.06
CA ARG A 132 9.49 9.52 -13.98
C ARG A 132 9.77 8.75 -12.67
N VAL A 133 10.01 7.43 -12.73
CA VAL A 133 10.42 6.64 -11.57
C VAL A 133 11.74 7.15 -11.00
N GLY A 134 12.73 7.44 -11.85
CA GLY A 134 14.01 8.03 -11.45
C GLY A 134 13.82 9.36 -10.72
N ILE A 135 13.00 10.28 -11.26
CA ILE A 135 12.66 11.54 -10.60
C ILE A 135 12.08 11.27 -9.21
N GLY A 136 11.09 10.39 -9.12
CA GLY A 136 10.43 10.07 -7.84
C GLY A 136 11.38 9.51 -6.79
N LEU A 137 12.27 8.59 -7.17
CA LEU A 137 13.30 8.05 -6.28
C LEU A 137 14.28 9.12 -5.81
N GLY A 138 14.74 9.98 -6.73
CA GLY A 138 15.61 11.10 -6.37
C GLY A 138 14.92 12.08 -5.42
N LEU A 139 13.63 12.39 -5.64
CA LEU A 139 12.86 13.26 -4.74
C LEU A 139 12.66 12.64 -3.35
N ILE A 140 12.50 11.31 -3.24
CA ILE A 140 12.42 10.62 -1.94
C ILE A 140 13.74 10.81 -1.19
N LEU A 141 14.89 10.52 -1.83
CA LEU A 141 16.21 10.65 -1.20
C LEU A 141 16.47 12.11 -0.77
N LEU A 142 16.16 13.08 -1.64
CA LEU A 142 16.28 14.51 -1.32
C LEU A 142 15.39 14.91 -0.14
N ALA A 143 14.15 14.42 -0.12
CA ALA A 143 13.22 14.72 0.96
C ALA A 143 13.72 14.21 2.32
N LEU A 144 14.29 13.00 2.38
CA LEU A 144 14.86 12.44 3.62
C LEU A 144 16.00 13.34 4.15
N GLU A 145 16.88 13.82 3.27
CA GLU A 145 17.95 14.74 3.65
C GLU A 145 17.41 16.09 4.15
N LEU A 146 16.45 16.68 3.43
CA LEU A 146 15.80 17.95 3.83
C LEU A 146 15.05 17.84 5.16
N ILE A 147 14.45 16.68 5.48
CA ILE A 147 13.80 16.45 6.76
C ILE A 147 14.84 16.49 7.89
N VAL A 148 15.97 15.79 7.74
CA VAL A 148 17.05 15.82 8.73
C VAL A 148 17.54 17.25 8.95
N GLN A 149 17.81 17.99 7.88
CA GLN A 149 18.27 19.38 7.96
C GLN A 149 17.25 20.31 8.64
N ALA A 150 15.96 20.11 8.39
CA ALA A 150 14.91 20.92 9.00
C ALA A 150 14.67 20.60 10.47
N VAL A 151 14.82 19.33 10.89
CA VAL A 151 14.50 18.86 12.25
C VAL A 151 15.68 19.06 13.21
N THR A 152 16.92 18.88 12.76
CA THR A 152 18.11 18.97 13.61
C THR A 152 18.18 20.25 14.49
N PRO A 153 17.94 21.46 13.95
CA PRO A 153 17.95 22.69 14.77
C PRO A 153 16.84 22.73 15.84
N ILE A 154 15.71 22.09 15.55
CA ILE A 154 14.55 22.05 16.47
C ILE A 154 14.86 21.13 17.65
N THR A 155 15.43 19.94 17.39
CA THR A 155 15.70 18.93 18.42
C THR A 155 16.85 19.30 19.36
N GLN A 156 17.72 20.20 18.92
CA GLN A 156 18.81 20.72 19.78
C GLN A 156 18.33 21.80 20.76
N ALA A 157 17.11 22.32 20.63
CA ALA A 157 16.54 23.28 21.57
C ALA A 157 16.05 22.60 22.85
N ASN A 158 16.64 22.91 24.01
CA ASN A 158 16.34 22.30 25.30
C ASN A 158 14.85 22.28 25.66
N GLY A 159 14.09 23.32 25.30
CA GLY A 159 12.64 23.38 25.54
C GLY A 159 11.83 22.39 24.72
N VAL A 160 12.29 22.08 23.50
CA VAL A 160 11.62 21.12 22.62
C VAL A 160 11.85 19.69 23.09
N GLN A 161 13.04 19.36 23.57
CA GLN A 161 13.34 18.04 24.13
C GLN A 161 12.44 17.71 25.33
N VAL A 162 12.21 18.69 26.21
CA VAL A 162 11.31 18.52 27.37
C VAL A 162 9.86 18.31 26.93
N ILE A 163 9.39 19.04 25.93
CA ILE A 163 8.02 18.89 25.38
C ILE A 163 7.85 17.52 24.72
N PHE A 164 8.79 17.10 23.87
CA PHE A 164 8.70 15.79 23.24
C PHE A 164 8.79 14.63 24.23
N ALA A 165 9.63 14.75 25.25
CA ALA A 165 9.73 13.75 26.33
C ALA A 165 8.44 13.65 27.17
N SER A 166 7.63 14.70 27.22
CA SER A 166 6.37 14.72 27.99
C SER A 166 5.13 14.36 27.17
N LEU A 167 5.17 14.51 25.84
CA LEU A 167 4.01 14.25 24.96
C LEU A 167 3.95 12.82 24.42
N THR A 168 5.06 12.10 24.37
CA THR A 168 5.15 10.76 23.83
C THR A 168 5.59 9.79 24.93
N GLY A 169 4.74 8.91 25.30
CA GLY A 169 4.96 7.87 26.32
C GLY A 169 3.80 6.90 26.39
N ASP A 170 2.71 7.23 25.70
CA ASP A 170 1.56 6.34 25.59
C ASP A 170 1.66 5.53 24.28
N ILE A 171 1.88 4.23 24.43
CA ILE A 171 2.04 3.27 23.32
C ILE A 171 0.88 3.34 22.32
N MET A 172 -0.35 3.51 22.84
CA MET A 172 -1.55 3.54 21.99
C MET A 172 -1.66 4.85 21.22
N LEU A 173 -1.34 5.97 21.85
CA LEU A 173 -1.34 7.28 21.21
C LEU A 173 -0.28 7.35 20.11
N ASP A 174 0.92 6.88 20.40
CA ASP A 174 2.00 6.85 19.40
C ASP A 174 1.66 5.96 18.20
N ALA A 175 1.07 4.79 18.45
CA ALA A 175 0.59 3.92 17.38
C ALA A 175 -0.55 4.58 16.57
N LEU A 176 -1.46 5.29 17.22
CA LEU A 176 -2.52 6.04 16.56
C LEU A 176 -1.95 7.16 15.67
N ILE A 177 -0.97 7.91 16.15
CA ILE A 177 -0.29 8.96 15.38
C ILE A 177 0.34 8.35 14.11
N GLY A 178 1.04 7.23 14.25
CA GLY A 178 1.62 6.51 13.12
C GLY A 178 0.56 6.06 12.11
N ALA A 179 -0.58 5.56 12.57
CA ALA A 179 -1.69 5.15 11.72
C ALA A 179 -2.32 6.33 10.98
N VAL A 180 -2.58 7.43 11.67
CA VAL A 180 -3.14 8.66 11.08
C VAL A 180 -2.19 9.23 10.02
N PHE A 181 -0.88 9.27 10.31
CA PHE A 181 0.09 9.76 9.34
C PHE A 181 0.15 8.87 8.09
N ALA A 182 0.12 7.55 8.23
CA ALA A 182 0.10 6.63 7.08
C ALA A 182 -1.18 6.79 6.23
N ILE A 183 -2.33 7.10 6.85
CA ILE A 183 -3.58 7.39 6.14
C ILE A 183 -3.49 8.72 5.40
N ILE A 184 -3.05 9.80 6.05
CA ILE A 184 -2.96 11.14 5.45
C ILE A 184 -1.96 11.16 4.28
N SER A 185 -0.81 10.49 4.44
CA SER A 185 0.21 10.39 3.40
C SER A 185 -0.12 9.38 2.29
N TYR A 186 -1.18 8.61 2.44
CA TYR A 186 -1.52 7.48 1.55
C TYR A 186 -0.37 6.48 1.37
N SER A 187 0.57 6.41 2.34
CA SER A 187 1.79 5.63 2.24
C SER A 187 2.36 5.25 3.60
N SER A 188 2.29 3.97 3.96
CA SER A 188 2.99 3.46 5.14
C SER A 188 4.51 3.50 4.96
N LEU A 189 5.01 3.39 3.73
CA LEU A 189 6.43 3.52 3.43
C LEU A 189 6.94 4.92 3.79
N ALA A 190 6.23 5.97 3.36
CA ALA A 190 6.56 7.35 3.71
C ALA A 190 6.54 7.57 5.24
N ALA A 191 5.54 7.00 5.93
CA ALA A 191 5.43 7.08 7.38
C ALA A 191 6.63 6.44 8.10
N VAL A 192 7.04 5.25 7.66
CA VAL A 192 8.20 4.53 8.24
C VAL A 192 9.51 5.27 7.96
N LEU A 193 9.71 5.75 6.73
CA LEU A 193 10.91 6.52 6.37
C LEU A 193 11.00 7.81 7.17
N LEU A 194 9.89 8.55 7.31
CA LEU A 194 9.84 9.74 8.16
C LEU A 194 10.16 9.40 9.61
N THR A 195 9.57 8.33 10.15
CA THR A 195 9.85 7.87 11.53
C THR A 195 11.33 7.58 11.75
N ALA A 196 11.96 6.82 10.84
CA ALA A 196 13.39 6.53 10.92
C ALA A 196 14.25 7.81 10.84
N THR A 197 13.88 8.75 9.96
CA THR A 197 14.56 10.03 9.78
C THR A 197 14.45 10.91 11.03
N LEU A 198 13.25 11.00 11.64
CA LEU A 198 13.04 11.73 12.89
C LEU A 198 13.81 11.10 14.06
N THR A 199 13.92 9.77 14.08
CA THR A 199 14.76 9.05 15.06
C THR A 199 16.24 9.36 14.86
N ALA A 200 16.71 9.40 13.61
CA ALA A 200 18.09 9.79 13.28
C ALA A 200 18.43 11.19 13.75
N ALA A 201 17.49 12.12 13.60
CA ALA A 201 17.62 13.51 14.04
C ALA A 201 17.45 13.71 15.58
N GLY A 202 17.14 12.64 16.32
CA GLY A 202 16.89 12.70 17.77
C GLY A 202 15.58 13.40 18.16
N ALA A 203 14.66 13.57 17.21
CA ALA A 203 13.36 14.20 17.42
C ALA A 203 12.39 13.34 18.23
N ILE A 204 12.49 12.04 18.06
CA ILE A 204 11.64 11.05 18.75
C ILE A 204 12.51 9.96 19.38
N SER A 205 12.05 9.41 20.50
CA SER A 205 12.73 8.30 21.17
C SER A 205 12.53 6.99 20.41
N PHE A 206 13.44 6.03 20.62
CA PHE A 206 13.39 4.75 19.91
C PHE A 206 12.11 3.94 20.22
N PRO A 207 11.61 3.81 21.46
CA PRO A 207 10.34 3.14 21.73
C PRO A 207 9.15 3.80 21.00
N VAL A 208 9.08 5.13 20.98
CA VAL A 208 8.06 5.88 20.23
C VAL A 208 8.12 5.55 18.74
N ALA A 209 9.32 5.50 18.17
CA ALA A 209 9.50 5.15 16.76
C ALA A 209 8.97 3.74 16.43
N LEU A 210 9.17 2.76 17.33
CA LEU A 210 8.60 1.42 17.16
C LEU A 210 7.06 1.46 17.14
N CYS A 211 6.44 2.22 18.06
CA CYS A 211 4.98 2.39 18.10
C CYS A 211 4.46 3.06 16.83
N LEU A 212 5.10 4.12 16.34
CA LEU A 212 4.75 4.79 15.09
C LEU A 212 4.80 3.83 13.89
N VAL A 213 5.83 2.97 13.81
CA VAL A 213 5.96 1.97 12.73
C VAL A 213 4.83 0.94 12.79
N ILE A 214 4.49 0.44 13.99
CA ILE A 214 3.37 -0.50 14.16
C ILE A 214 2.07 0.19 13.73
N GLY A 215 1.86 1.42 14.17
CA GLY A 215 0.74 2.26 13.78
C GLY A 215 0.65 2.50 12.28
N ALA A 216 1.76 2.80 11.62
CA ALA A 216 1.80 3.00 10.17
C ALA A 216 1.38 1.73 9.39
N ASN A 217 1.76 0.55 9.89
CA ASN A 217 1.28 -0.73 9.32
C ASN A 217 -0.24 -0.88 9.49
N LEU A 218 -0.78 -0.57 10.67
CA LEU A 218 -2.21 -0.60 10.93
C LEU A 218 -2.96 0.41 10.06
N GLY A 219 -2.44 1.64 9.95
CA GLY A 219 -2.97 2.71 9.10
C GLY A 219 -3.07 2.31 7.63
N SER A 220 -2.10 1.54 7.12
CA SER A 220 -2.17 1.01 5.75
C SER A 220 -3.32 0.01 5.55
N GLY A 221 -3.66 -0.76 6.59
CA GLY A 221 -4.83 -1.66 6.57
C GLY A 221 -6.15 -0.89 6.59
N LEU A 222 -6.24 0.15 7.42
CA LEU A 222 -7.39 1.07 7.44
C LEU A 222 -7.56 1.79 6.10
N LEU A 223 -6.47 2.25 5.49
CA LEU A 223 -6.48 2.87 4.17
C LEU A 223 -6.99 1.90 3.09
N ALA A 224 -6.60 0.63 3.15
CA ALA A 224 -7.12 -0.39 2.23
C ALA A 224 -8.64 -0.58 2.40
N MET A 225 -9.16 -0.56 3.63
CA MET A 225 -10.61 -0.58 3.89
C MET A 225 -11.33 0.65 3.35
N LEU A 226 -10.78 1.85 3.58
CA LEU A 226 -11.35 3.09 3.08
C LEU A 226 -11.42 3.10 1.54
N ASN A 227 -10.36 2.69 0.88
CA ASN A 227 -10.30 2.64 -0.59
C ASN A 227 -11.25 1.61 -1.22
N ASN A 228 -11.66 0.59 -0.46
CA ASN A 228 -12.59 -0.44 -0.92
C ASN A 228 -13.99 -0.32 -0.28
N SER A 229 -14.30 0.78 0.40
CA SER A 229 -15.58 0.96 1.10
C SER A 229 -16.80 0.87 0.18
N ALA A 230 -16.70 1.41 -1.03
CA ALA A 230 -17.73 1.36 -2.07
C ALA A 230 -17.61 0.18 -3.04
N ALA A 231 -16.64 -0.72 -2.83
CA ALA A 231 -16.44 -1.90 -3.67
C ALA A 231 -17.41 -3.04 -3.30
N ASN A 232 -17.50 -4.06 -4.17
CA ASN A 232 -18.30 -5.25 -3.90
C ASN A 232 -17.80 -6.03 -2.65
N ALA A 233 -18.63 -6.95 -2.15
CA ALA A 233 -18.35 -7.72 -0.94
C ALA A 233 -17.01 -8.46 -1.03
N ALA A 234 -16.67 -9.03 -2.18
CA ALA A 234 -15.44 -9.78 -2.40
C ALA A 234 -14.19 -8.92 -2.19
N ALA A 235 -14.13 -7.71 -2.78
CA ALA A 235 -13.04 -6.77 -2.59
C ALA A 235 -12.93 -6.27 -1.14
N ARG A 236 -14.07 -5.98 -0.50
CA ARG A 236 -14.13 -5.56 0.91
C ARG A 236 -13.62 -6.63 1.86
N ARG A 237 -13.84 -7.92 1.57
CA ARG A 237 -13.31 -9.06 2.35
C ARG A 237 -11.78 -9.12 2.33
N VAL A 238 -11.14 -8.86 1.17
CA VAL A 238 -9.68 -8.81 1.09
C VAL A 238 -9.12 -7.70 1.95
N ALA A 239 -9.69 -6.48 1.84
CA ALA A 239 -9.27 -5.34 2.62
C ALA A 239 -9.46 -5.57 4.14
N LEU A 240 -10.60 -6.16 4.54
CA LEU A 240 -10.88 -6.53 5.92
C LEU A 240 -9.87 -7.58 6.44
N GLY A 241 -9.60 -8.62 5.69
CA GLY A 241 -8.64 -9.66 6.07
C GLY A 241 -7.22 -9.09 6.25
N SER A 242 -6.80 -8.18 5.36
CA SER A 242 -5.54 -7.44 5.50
C SER A 242 -5.49 -6.64 6.80
N LEU A 243 -6.54 -5.87 7.09
CA LEU A 243 -6.64 -5.08 8.31
C LEU A 243 -6.61 -5.96 9.57
N LEU A 244 -7.36 -7.07 9.57
CA LEU A 244 -7.41 -7.99 10.72
C LEU A 244 -6.05 -8.64 10.99
N PHE A 245 -5.30 -9.05 9.98
CA PHE A 245 -3.94 -9.56 10.16
C PHE A 245 -2.99 -8.51 10.77
N LYS A 246 -3.13 -7.25 10.36
CA LYS A 246 -2.35 -6.14 10.93
C LYS A 246 -2.77 -5.84 12.36
N LEU A 247 -4.06 -5.85 12.63
CA LEU A 247 -4.61 -5.62 13.97
C LEU A 247 -4.14 -6.70 14.95
N VAL A 248 -4.26 -7.97 14.59
CA VAL A 248 -3.77 -9.08 15.43
C VAL A 248 -2.28 -8.97 15.68
N GLY A 249 -1.47 -8.71 14.64
CA GLY A 249 -0.03 -8.51 14.80
C GLY A 249 0.31 -7.31 15.69
N SER A 250 -0.41 -6.21 15.55
CA SER A 250 -0.21 -5.01 16.40
C SER A 250 -0.57 -5.29 17.86
N LEU A 251 -1.69 -5.95 18.12
CA LEU A 251 -2.11 -6.31 19.48
C LEU A 251 -1.13 -7.25 20.20
N ILE A 252 -0.48 -8.14 19.43
CA ILE A 252 0.53 -9.05 19.98
C ILE A 252 1.82 -8.31 20.31
N ILE A 253 2.29 -7.42 19.44
CA ILE A 253 3.63 -6.81 19.58
C ILE A 253 3.64 -5.57 20.49
N LEU A 254 2.55 -4.77 20.52
CA LEU A 254 2.50 -3.51 21.27
C LEU A 254 2.88 -3.65 22.76
N PRO A 255 2.43 -4.68 23.51
CA PRO A 255 2.84 -4.87 24.91
C PRO A 255 4.35 -5.13 25.07
N PHE A 256 5.02 -5.60 24.04
CA PHE A 256 6.44 -5.96 24.05
C PHE A 256 7.36 -4.87 23.49
N VAL A 257 6.83 -3.69 23.14
CA VAL A 257 7.63 -2.60 22.54
C VAL A 257 8.77 -2.17 23.47
N HIS A 258 8.52 -1.93 24.75
CA HIS A 258 9.58 -1.51 25.69
C HIS A 258 10.65 -2.60 25.90
N PRO A 259 10.31 -3.86 26.22
CA PRO A 259 11.31 -4.95 26.30
C PRO A 259 12.10 -5.09 25.01
N LEU A 260 11.45 -5.00 23.86
CA LEU A 260 12.09 -5.13 22.55
C LEU A 260 13.01 -3.95 22.24
N ALA A 261 12.58 -2.73 22.56
CA ALA A 261 13.40 -1.54 22.41
C ALA A 261 14.68 -1.64 23.25
N ASN A 262 14.55 -2.07 24.51
CA ASN A 262 15.70 -2.27 25.41
C ASN A 262 16.66 -3.36 24.87
N LEU A 263 16.12 -4.43 24.31
CA LEU A 263 16.95 -5.50 23.69
C LEU A 263 17.71 -4.98 22.48
N MET A 264 17.03 -4.24 21.61
CA MET A 264 17.61 -3.70 20.37
C MET A 264 18.59 -2.55 20.64
N ASP A 265 18.40 -1.79 21.71
CA ASP A 265 19.27 -0.66 22.10
C ASP A 265 20.71 -1.10 22.42
N ASN A 266 20.90 -2.37 22.76
CA ASN A 266 22.22 -2.99 22.97
C ASN A 266 22.97 -3.34 21.68
N LEU A 267 22.33 -3.23 20.52
CA LEU A 267 22.97 -3.51 19.23
C LEU A 267 23.82 -2.31 18.79
N PRO A 268 25.04 -2.55 18.25
CA PRO A 268 25.96 -1.49 17.81
C PRO A 268 25.55 -0.92 16.44
N LEU A 269 24.29 -0.48 16.30
CA LEU A 269 23.74 0.06 15.06
C LEU A 269 23.05 1.41 15.32
N PRO A 270 23.03 2.32 14.33
CA PRO A 270 22.28 3.55 14.42
C PRO A 270 20.80 3.28 14.70
N LYS A 271 20.17 4.06 15.58
CA LYS A 271 18.76 3.87 15.96
C LYS A 271 17.80 3.96 14.78
N ALA A 272 18.09 4.81 13.80
CA ALA A 272 17.31 4.88 12.56
C ALA A 272 17.32 3.55 11.78
N GLU A 273 18.48 2.90 11.68
CA GLU A 273 18.58 1.58 11.06
C GLU A 273 17.84 0.51 11.86
N LEU A 274 17.90 0.56 13.18
CA LEU A 274 17.16 -0.35 14.05
C LEU A 274 15.64 -0.21 13.86
N VAL A 275 15.13 1.00 13.65
CA VAL A 275 13.70 1.22 13.30
C VAL A 275 13.34 0.49 12.00
N ILE A 276 14.18 0.58 10.99
CA ILE A 276 13.95 -0.08 9.71
C ILE A 276 14.09 -1.61 9.83
N TYR A 277 15.10 -2.11 10.55
CA TYR A 277 15.23 -3.55 10.81
C TYR A 277 14.05 -4.09 11.60
N PHE A 278 13.56 -3.34 12.60
CA PHE A 278 12.33 -3.69 13.30
C PHE A 278 11.16 -3.80 12.32
N HIS A 279 10.97 -2.81 11.44
CA HIS A 279 9.89 -2.83 10.44
C HIS A 279 9.96 -4.06 9.53
N VAL A 280 11.15 -4.39 9.02
CA VAL A 280 11.36 -5.57 8.17
C VAL A 280 11.07 -6.85 8.94
N PHE A 281 11.68 -7.01 10.12
CA PHE A 281 11.57 -8.23 10.91
C PHE A 281 10.14 -8.44 11.44
N TYR A 282 9.51 -7.38 11.95
CA TYR A 282 8.12 -7.42 12.38
C TYR A 282 7.18 -7.87 11.26
N ASN A 283 7.27 -7.27 10.08
CA ASN A 283 6.43 -7.66 8.96
C ASN A 283 6.73 -9.08 8.48
N LEU A 284 8.01 -9.47 8.40
CA LEU A 284 8.39 -10.82 7.97
C LEU A 284 7.85 -11.88 8.92
N VAL A 285 8.10 -11.74 10.22
CA VAL A 285 7.65 -12.70 11.23
C VAL A 285 6.12 -12.75 11.30
N ARG A 286 5.48 -11.59 11.39
CA ARG A 286 4.01 -11.50 11.41
C ARG A 286 3.40 -12.16 10.17
N CYS A 287 3.86 -11.81 8.98
CA CYS A 287 3.26 -12.29 7.75
C CYS A 287 3.50 -13.80 7.56
N LEU A 288 4.70 -14.31 7.84
CA LEU A 288 4.96 -15.75 7.78
C LEU A 288 4.11 -16.53 8.79
N ALA A 289 3.97 -16.02 10.02
CA ALA A 289 3.12 -16.63 11.04
C ALA A 289 1.64 -16.64 10.63
N MET A 290 1.17 -15.66 9.85
CA MET A 290 -0.23 -15.53 9.43
C MET A 290 -0.57 -16.29 8.14
N VAL A 291 0.41 -16.69 7.31
CA VAL A 291 0.15 -17.47 6.06
C VAL A 291 -0.69 -18.74 6.30
N PRO A 292 -0.45 -19.57 7.34
CA PRO A 292 -1.30 -20.73 7.62
C PRO A 292 -2.77 -20.36 7.89
N PHE A 293 -2.99 -19.17 8.46
CA PHE A 293 -4.32 -18.69 8.86
C PHE A 293 -5.08 -17.97 7.73
N ALA A 294 -4.55 -17.91 6.51
CA ALA A 294 -5.21 -17.24 5.39
C ALA A 294 -6.60 -17.84 5.07
N ALA A 295 -6.74 -19.18 5.08
CA ALA A 295 -8.03 -19.82 4.82
C ALA A 295 -9.05 -19.67 5.97
N PRO A 296 -8.70 -19.83 7.26
CA PRO A 296 -9.57 -19.45 8.37
C PRO A 296 -9.99 -17.96 8.34
N MET A 297 -9.07 -17.06 8.06
CA MET A 297 -9.35 -15.63 7.95
C MET A 297 -10.31 -15.32 6.78
N ALA A 298 -10.12 -15.96 5.63
CA ALA A 298 -11.03 -15.83 4.50
C ALA A 298 -12.46 -16.18 4.90
N ARG A 299 -12.65 -17.37 5.51
CA ARG A 299 -13.98 -17.81 6.01
C ARG A 299 -14.56 -16.87 7.05
N PHE A 300 -13.72 -16.27 7.89
CA PHE A 300 -14.17 -15.29 8.89
C PHE A 300 -14.64 -14.01 8.21
N CYS A 301 -13.90 -13.50 7.23
CA CYS A 301 -14.29 -12.31 6.45
C CYS A 301 -15.58 -12.55 5.65
N GLU A 302 -15.78 -13.75 5.10
CA GLU A 302 -17.02 -14.15 4.40
C GLU A 302 -18.24 -14.14 5.31
N ARG A 303 -18.07 -14.54 6.59
CA ARG A 303 -19.15 -14.48 7.58
C ARG A 303 -19.50 -13.06 8.01
N LEU A 304 -18.48 -12.17 8.11
CA LEU A 304 -18.68 -10.77 8.52
C LEU A 304 -19.28 -9.91 7.40
N ILE A 305 -18.79 -10.08 6.19
CA ILE A 305 -19.27 -9.38 5.01
C ILE A 305 -19.98 -10.41 4.13
N ARG A 306 -21.29 -10.46 4.24
CA ARG A 306 -22.11 -11.35 3.42
C ARG A 306 -22.20 -10.83 1.98
N ASP A 307 -22.42 -11.74 1.03
CA ASP A 307 -22.75 -11.32 -0.33
C ASP A 307 -24.06 -10.53 -0.31
N GLU A 308 -24.09 -9.43 -1.01
CA GLU A 308 -25.35 -8.75 -1.26
C GLU A 308 -26.23 -9.71 -2.07
N PRO A 309 -27.54 -9.85 -1.74
CA PRO A 309 -28.42 -10.67 -2.55
C PRO A 309 -28.27 -10.20 -4.01
N GLU A 310 -27.93 -11.11 -4.89
CA GLU A 310 -27.81 -10.80 -6.32
C GLU A 310 -29.14 -10.25 -6.81
N LEU A 311 -29.24 -8.92 -6.85
CA LEU A 311 -30.18 -8.27 -7.74
C LEU A 311 -29.83 -8.78 -9.14
N ASP A 312 -30.69 -9.62 -9.66
CA ASP A 312 -30.60 -10.31 -10.94
C ASP A 312 -29.26 -10.10 -11.67
N ALA A 313 -28.39 -11.14 -11.69
CA ALA A 313 -27.07 -11.06 -12.32
C ALA A 313 -27.15 -10.59 -13.79
N ARG A 314 -28.35 -10.64 -14.37
CA ARG A 314 -28.71 -10.14 -15.68
C ARG A 314 -28.72 -8.60 -15.77
N LEU A 315 -28.97 -7.90 -14.66
CA LEU A 315 -29.06 -6.43 -14.62
C LEU A 315 -27.73 -5.75 -14.26
N LYS A 316 -26.75 -6.49 -13.73
CA LYS A 316 -25.43 -5.92 -13.41
C LYS A 316 -24.56 -5.82 -14.67
N PRO A 317 -23.89 -4.66 -14.91
CA PRO A 317 -22.92 -4.53 -15.98
C PRO A 317 -21.80 -5.57 -15.82
N LYS A 318 -21.52 -6.36 -16.85
CA LYS A 318 -20.49 -7.42 -16.83
C LYS A 318 -19.14 -6.94 -17.35
N HIS A 319 -19.17 -5.98 -18.26
CA HIS A 319 -17.98 -5.54 -19.01
C HIS A 319 -17.51 -4.13 -18.63
N LEU A 320 -18.25 -3.39 -17.78
CA LEU A 320 -17.84 -2.06 -17.32
C LEU A 320 -16.80 -2.21 -16.21
N ASP A 321 -15.53 -1.97 -16.56
CA ASP A 321 -14.40 -1.94 -15.64
C ASP A 321 -13.96 -0.49 -15.44
N THR A 322 -14.13 0.03 -14.23
CA THR A 322 -13.71 1.40 -13.86
C THR A 322 -12.19 1.58 -13.93
N SER A 323 -11.42 0.49 -13.82
CA SER A 323 -9.97 0.54 -13.98
C SER A 323 -9.52 0.77 -15.43
N ALA A 324 -10.42 0.56 -16.39
CA ALA A 324 -10.18 0.83 -17.81
C ALA A 324 -10.32 2.30 -18.19
N LEU A 325 -10.84 3.17 -17.31
CA LEU A 325 -11.07 4.60 -17.58
C LEU A 325 -9.78 5.35 -17.95
N ASP A 326 -8.65 4.93 -17.39
CA ASP A 326 -7.34 5.50 -17.72
C ASP A 326 -6.82 5.09 -19.13
N THR A 327 -7.52 4.19 -19.82
CA THR A 327 -7.18 3.71 -21.16
C THR A 327 -8.41 3.86 -22.07
N PRO A 328 -8.59 5.01 -22.76
CA PRO A 328 -9.82 5.33 -23.48
C PRO A 328 -10.27 4.27 -24.49
N ALA A 329 -9.34 3.68 -25.23
CA ALA A 329 -9.65 2.63 -26.21
C ALA A 329 -10.22 1.36 -25.53
N LEU A 330 -9.71 0.98 -24.35
CA LEU A 330 -10.19 -0.17 -23.60
C LEU A 330 -11.54 0.12 -22.95
N ALA A 331 -11.70 1.32 -22.38
CA ALA A 331 -12.97 1.77 -21.79
C ALA A 331 -14.10 1.77 -22.86
N LEU A 332 -13.81 2.28 -24.06
CA LEU A 332 -14.75 2.28 -25.18
C LEU A 332 -15.11 0.86 -25.66
N ALA A 333 -14.11 -0.03 -25.75
CA ALA A 333 -14.35 -1.42 -26.10
C ALA A 333 -15.23 -2.14 -25.04
N ASN A 334 -14.98 -1.88 -23.77
CA ASN A 334 -15.79 -2.42 -22.68
C ASN A 334 -17.23 -1.89 -22.72
N ALA A 335 -17.42 -0.59 -22.97
CA ALA A 335 -18.73 0.01 -23.14
C ALA A 335 -19.49 -0.56 -24.32
N ALA A 336 -18.82 -0.74 -25.47
CA ALA A 336 -19.41 -1.36 -26.64
C ALA A 336 -19.88 -2.80 -26.38
N ARG A 337 -19.07 -3.62 -25.69
CA ARG A 337 -19.45 -4.97 -25.27
C ARG A 337 -20.67 -4.99 -24.35
N GLU A 338 -20.75 -4.04 -23.43
CA GLU A 338 -21.90 -3.96 -22.53
C GLU A 338 -23.17 -3.54 -23.28
N THR A 339 -23.07 -2.65 -24.26
CA THR A 339 -24.18 -2.26 -25.12
C THR A 339 -24.70 -3.44 -25.93
N LEU A 340 -23.82 -4.27 -26.49
CA LEU A 340 -24.20 -5.49 -27.20
C LEU A 340 -24.94 -6.46 -26.28
N ARG A 341 -24.45 -6.67 -25.05
CA ARG A 341 -25.12 -7.50 -24.05
C ARG A 341 -26.53 -7.00 -23.68
N MET A 342 -26.71 -5.70 -23.65
CA MET A 342 -28.05 -5.12 -23.45
C MET A 342 -28.99 -5.47 -24.64
N GLY A 343 -28.46 -5.46 -25.86
CA GLY A 343 -29.18 -5.91 -27.04
C GLY A 343 -29.63 -7.37 -26.96
N ASP A 344 -28.70 -8.28 -26.59
CA ASP A 344 -29.00 -9.70 -26.39
C ASP A 344 -30.07 -9.95 -25.31
N ALA A 345 -30.03 -9.16 -24.23
CA ALA A 345 -31.04 -9.23 -23.18
C ALA A 345 -32.44 -8.78 -23.69
N MET A 346 -32.48 -7.72 -24.48
CA MET A 346 -33.73 -7.26 -25.10
C MET A 346 -34.32 -8.29 -26.09
N GLU A 347 -33.45 -8.93 -26.88
CA GLU A 347 -33.86 -10.00 -27.82
C GLU A 347 -34.44 -11.17 -27.04
N THR A 348 -33.80 -11.64 -25.97
CA THR A 348 -34.33 -12.70 -25.10
C THR A 348 -35.68 -12.33 -24.46
N MET A 349 -35.84 -11.07 -24.06
CA MET A 349 -37.16 -10.58 -23.52
C MET A 349 -38.23 -10.59 -24.58
N LEU A 350 -37.94 -10.14 -25.80
CA LEU A 350 -38.88 -10.14 -26.92
C LEU A 350 -39.29 -11.56 -27.34
N GLU A 351 -38.33 -12.50 -27.40
CA GLU A 351 -38.62 -13.91 -27.65
C GLU A 351 -39.51 -14.51 -26.58
N GLY A 352 -39.24 -14.20 -25.29
CA GLY A 352 -40.10 -14.62 -24.18
C GLY A 352 -41.54 -14.06 -24.29
N LEU A 353 -41.67 -12.80 -24.65
CA LEU A 353 -42.95 -12.16 -24.85
C LEU A 353 -43.73 -12.82 -26.02
N GLN A 354 -43.03 -13.11 -27.11
CA GLN A 354 -43.61 -13.79 -28.27
C GLN A 354 -44.14 -15.19 -27.95
N LYS A 355 -43.40 -15.97 -27.16
CA LYS A 355 -43.84 -17.31 -26.68
C LYS A 355 -45.09 -17.20 -25.84
N VAL A 356 -45.16 -16.27 -24.89
CA VAL A 356 -46.34 -16.03 -24.08
C VAL A 356 -47.54 -15.65 -24.93
N MET A 357 -47.38 -14.80 -25.95
CA MET A 357 -48.45 -14.39 -26.87
C MET A 357 -48.96 -15.57 -27.74
N HIS A 358 -48.10 -16.56 -28.01
CA HIS A 358 -48.50 -17.75 -28.78
C HIS A 358 -49.03 -18.90 -27.89
N GLY A 359 -49.10 -18.68 -26.56
CA GLY A 359 -49.64 -19.69 -25.63
C GLY A 359 -48.70 -20.85 -25.36
N GLU A 360 -47.40 -20.68 -25.67
CA GLU A 360 -46.35 -21.62 -25.32
C GLU A 360 -45.89 -21.39 -23.87
N PRO A 361 -45.77 -22.45 -23.00
CA PRO A 361 -45.39 -22.34 -21.61
C PRO A 361 -43.95 -21.85 -21.40
#